data_8af83dd89a75c20448f90adea085e95c
#
_entry.id   8af83dd89a75c20448f90adea085e95c
#
_cell.length_a   1.000
_cell.length_b   1.000
_cell.length_c   1.000
_cell.angle_alpha   90.00
_cell.angle_beta   90.00
_cell.angle_gamma   90.00
#
_symmetry.space_group_name_H-M   'P 1'
#
loop_
_entity.id
_entity.type
_entity.pdbx_description
1 polymer ?
#
loop_
_entity_poly.entity_id
_entity_poly.type
_entity_poly.pdbx_seq_one_letter_code
_entity_poly.pdbx_strand_id
1 'polypeptide(L)'
;MLNKRDFMTAAVALAASSAAHAQTAAPDTRTPRPAIARGMMKTTRLFRSPPGYANGLAVAPEGLWIAQQKLSGDSAKRYGMPEPSDLREAAWLVDWNGKLLKTVMTNCRNCSGMAYGDGHVWMMANQSPQGCFQVDMNGNQISHRQIPLAMPGQDGGGSHGAQWRDGKLWIAALRPKLLLRVDPKTWMPEVAIAAINSPDKPRSHDLTFDANGDIWLVTGNDSRNYKEGKPGLTKYDGKTGQVIGMYDFLPGSADPHGLEFHNGTLISCDAGIHPGWPNGDSPHAGWVVKIEPA
;
A
#
# COMPACT_ATOMS: atom_id res chain seq x y z
N MET A 1 36.06 40.44 43.86
CA MET A 1 36.06 41.53 42.86
C MET A 1 37.19 41.25 41.90
N LEU A 2 36.90 40.62 40.75
CA LEU A 2 37.85 40.33 39.71
C LEU A 2 37.84 41.48 38.71
N ASN A 3 39.03 41.98 38.40
CA ASN A 3 39.30 43.25 37.78
C ASN A 3 39.12 43.14 36.24
N LYS A 4 38.49 44.11 35.60
CA LYS A 4 38.12 44.20 34.19
C LYS A 4 39.30 44.39 33.22
N ARG A 5 40.55 44.02 33.60
CA ARG A 5 41.75 44.30 32.80
C ARG A 5 42.42 43.10 32.18
N ASP A 6 41.93 41.86 32.43
CA ASP A 6 42.63 40.66 31.90
C ASP A 6 41.95 40.02 30.70
N PHE A 7 41.05 40.76 30.01
CA PHE A 7 40.35 40.27 28.81
C PHE A 7 40.85 40.86 27.48
N MET A 8 42.00 41.49 27.46
CA MET A 8 42.51 42.09 26.22
C MET A 8 43.95 41.70 25.93
N THR A 9 44.26 40.39 25.87
CA THR A 9 45.51 39.93 25.29
C THR A 9 45.42 38.47 24.84
N ALA A 10 44.49 38.15 23.96
CA ALA A 10 44.49 36.88 23.24
C ALA A 10 43.85 37.03 21.87
N ALA A 11 44.13 38.14 21.19
CA ALA A 11 43.75 38.37 19.82
C ALA A 11 44.96 38.65 18.95
N VAL A 12 45.86 37.67 18.88
CA VAL A 12 47.00 37.75 17.92
C VAL A 12 47.20 36.37 17.31
N ALA A 13 47.13 36.37 15.98
CA ALA A 13 47.67 35.38 15.08
C ALA A 13 46.95 34.02 14.93
N LEU A 14 45.83 34.02 14.20
CA LEU A 14 45.55 32.95 13.27
C LEU A 14 45.30 33.52 11.87
N ALA A 15 46.27 34.23 11.36
CA ALA A 15 46.45 34.41 9.93
C ALA A 15 47.43 33.32 9.47
N ALA A 16 46.90 32.11 9.34
CA ALA A 16 47.65 30.99 8.82
C ALA A 16 46.94 30.50 7.57
N SER A 17 47.53 30.85 6.44
CA SER A 17 47.60 30.09 5.18
C SER A 17 46.30 29.32 4.83
N SER A 18 45.40 30.00 4.16
CA SER A 18 44.47 29.34 3.23
C SER A 18 45.27 28.86 2.03
N ALA A 19 46.06 27.80 2.22
CA ALA A 19 46.42 26.93 1.12
C ALA A 19 45.09 26.29 0.67
N ALA A 20 44.52 26.81 -0.39
CA ALA A 20 43.41 26.16 -1.09
C ALA A 20 43.91 24.79 -1.57
N HIS A 21 43.78 23.79 -0.73
CA HIS A 21 43.76 22.43 -1.19
C HIS A 21 42.52 22.30 -2.05
N ALA A 22 42.72 22.38 -3.35
CA ALA A 22 41.70 21.88 -4.29
C ALA A 22 41.49 20.40 -3.91
N GLN A 23 40.52 20.16 -3.05
CA GLN A 23 40.06 18.83 -2.75
C GLN A 23 39.43 18.34 -4.06
N THR A 24 40.24 17.60 -4.84
CA THR A 24 39.72 16.84 -5.97
C THR A 24 38.63 15.95 -5.38
N ALA A 25 37.38 16.24 -5.71
CA ALA A 25 36.26 15.42 -5.28
C ALA A 25 36.61 13.97 -5.60
N ALA A 26 36.57 13.11 -4.56
CA ALA A 26 36.78 11.69 -4.79
C ALA A 26 35.79 11.26 -5.90
N PRO A 27 36.23 10.42 -6.85
CA PRO A 27 35.35 9.96 -7.91
C PRO A 27 34.10 9.37 -7.28
N ASP A 28 32.91 9.78 -7.77
CA ASP A 28 31.65 9.26 -7.32
C ASP A 28 31.56 7.76 -7.64
N THR A 29 31.84 6.93 -6.65
CA THR A 29 31.83 5.46 -6.78
C THR A 29 30.44 4.88 -6.60
N ARG A 30 29.41 5.74 -6.47
CA ARG A 30 28.01 5.26 -6.36
C ARG A 30 27.64 4.55 -7.64
N THR A 31 27.16 3.32 -7.51
CA THR A 31 26.54 2.60 -8.64
C THR A 31 25.47 3.48 -9.26
N PRO A 32 25.48 3.72 -10.58
CA PRO A 32 24.44 4.50 -11.22
C PRO A 32 23.07 3.93 -10.87
N ARG A 33 22.15 4.78 -10.42
CA ARG A 33 20.77 4.33 -10.19
C ARG A 33 20.19 3.88 -11.53
N PRO A 34 19.49 2.74 -11.57
CA PRO A 34 18.80 2.32 -12.79
C PRO A 34 17.84 3.42 -13.24
N ALA A 35 17.72 3.61 -14.54
CA ALA A 35 16.74 4.53 -15.11
C ALA A 35 15.34 4.05 -14.71
N ILE A 36 14.52 4.96 -14.15
CA ILE A 36 13.16 4.65 -13.78
C ILE A 36 12.30 4.56 -15.04
N ALA A 37 11.80 3.39 -15.37
CA ALA A 37 10.85 3.20 -16.47
C ALA A 37 9.57 4.01 -16.21
N ARG A 38 9.00 4.58 -17.28
CA ARG A 38 7.74 5.31 -17.22
C ARG A 38 6.83 4.87 -18.34
N GLY A 39 5.51 4.88 -18.10
CA GLY A 39 4.54 4.48 -19.11
C GLY A 39 3.13 4.74 -18.65
N MET A 40 2.20 4.46 -19.56
CA MET A 40 0.77 4.49 -19.29
C MET A 40 0.24 3.07 -19.16
N MET A 41 -0.71 2.88 -18.28
CA MET A 41 -1.44 1.63 -18.06
C MET A 41 -2.91 1.87 -18.38
N LYS A 42 -3.61 0.81 -18.68
CA LYS A 42 -5.07 0.78 -18.81
C LYS A 42 -5.65 -0.40 -18.09
N THR A 43 -6.95 -0.37 -17.84
CA THR A 43 -7.67 -1.47 -17.19
C THR A 43 -8.74 -2.04 -18.10
N THR A 44 -8.92 -3.36 -18.04
CA THR A 44 -9.97 -4.09 -18.75
C THR A 44 -10.75 -4.92 -17.72
N ARG A 45 -12.08 -4.86 -17.77
CA ARG A 45 -12.96 -5.63 -16.88
C ARG A 45 -12.80 -7.12 -17.11
N LEU A 46 -12.71 -7.88 -16.02
CA LEU A 46 -12.71 -9.34 -16.04
C LEU A 46 -14.09 -9.88 -15.61
N PHE A 47 -14.44 -9.67 -14.34
CA PHE A 47 -15.73 -10.10 -13.80
C PHE A 47 -16.15 -9.19 -12.63
N ARG A 48 -17.43 -9.27 -12.26
CA ARG A 48 -17.96 -8.55 -11.08
C ARG A 48 -17.51 -9.22 -9.80
N SER A 49 -17.07 -8.40 -8.82
CA SER A 49 -16.95 -8.85 -7.44
C SER A 49 -18.34 -9.16 -6.85
N PRO A 50 -18.43 -9.96 -5.78
CA PRO A 50 -19.67 -10.04 -4.98
C PRO A 50 -20.15 -8.64 -4.56
N PRO A 51 -21.46 -8.47 -4.28
CA PRO A 51 -22.02 -7.17 -3.92
C PRO A 51 -21.33 -6.53 -2.70
N GLY A 52 -20.82 -5.32 -2.87
CA GLY A 52 -20.05 -4.57 -1.88
C GLY A 52 -18.84 -3.89 -2.52
N TYR A 53 -17.96 -3.33 -1.69
CA TYR A 53 -16.77 -2.67 -2.16
C TYR A 53 -15.58 -3.61 -2.05
N ALA A 54 -15.04 -4.03 -3.19
CA ALA A 54 -13.84 -4.84 -3.28
C ALA A 54 -12.61 -3.96 -3.03
N ASN A 55 -11.80 -4.27 -2.01
CA ASN A 55 -10.67 -3.40 -1.66
C ASN A 55 -9.34 -4.12 -1.44
N GLY A 56 -9.28 -5.43 -1.45
CA GLY A 56 -8.06 -6.22 -1.36
C GLY A 56 -8.21 -7.51 -2.13
N LEU A 57 -7.11 -8.03 -2.64
CA LEU A 57 -7.07 -9.28 -3.40
C LEU A 57 -6.03 -10.23 -2.82
N ALA A 58 -6.26 -11.54 -2.95
CA ALA A 58 -5.26 -12.56 -2.71
C ALA A 58 -5.53 -13.79 -3.56
N VAL A 59 -4.53 -14.26 -4.32
CA VAL A 59 -4.65 -15.48 -5.13
C VAL A 59 -4.59 -16.71 -4.23
N ALA A 60 -5.47 -17.69 -4.51
CA ALA A 60 -5.49 -19.01 -3.90
C ALA A 60 -5.55 -20.09 -4.98
N PRO A 61 -5.25 -21.36 -4.65
CA PRO A 61 -5.34 -22.46 -5.62
C PRO A 61 -6.73 -22.59 -6.28
N GLU A 62 -7.78 -22.28 -5.52
CA GLU A 62 -9.17 -22.43 -5.94
C GLU A 62 -9.70 -21.23 -6.73
N GLY A 63 -9.03 -20.07 -6.67
CA GLY A 63 -9.49 -18.84 -7.28
C GLY A 63 -8.92 -17.58 -6.65
N LEU A 64 -9.74 -16.55 -6.54
CA LEU A 64 -9.35 -15.24 -6.04
C LEU A 64 -10.12 -14.91 -4.75
N TRP A 65 -9.41 -14.62 -3.69
CA TRP A 65 -9.96 -13.97 -2.51
C TRP A 65 -10.13 -12.48 -2.77
N ILE A 66 -11.25 -11.93 -2.33
CA ILE A 66 -11.59 -10.51 -2.42
C ILE A 66 -12.01 -10.02 -1.04
N ALA A 67 -11.37 -8.99 -0.52
CA ALA A 67 -11.76 -8.35 0.73
C ALA A 67 -12.89 -7.36 0.50
N GLN A 68 -13.96 -7.51 1.26
CA GLN A 68 -15.04 -6.53 1.33
C GLN A 68 -14.64 -5.37 2.24
N GLN A 69 -14.84 -4.15 1.79
CA GLN A 69 -14.83 -2.98 2.65
C GLN A 69 -16.26 -2.53 2.94
N LYS A 70 -16.55 -2.25 4.21
CA LYS A 70 -17.74 -1.51 4.65
C LYS A 70 -17.29 -0.25 5.37
N LEU A 71 -17.60 0.90 4.80
CA LEU A 71 -17.28 2.16 5.46
C LEU A 71 -18.16 2.33 6.70
N SER A 72 -17.55 2.72 7.82
CA SER A 72 -18.22 2.96 9.10
C SER A 72 -17.61 4.16 9.83
N GLY A 73 -18.33 4.71 10.80
CA GLY A 73 -17.87 5.82 11.62
C GLY A 73 -17.52 7.06 10.81
N ASP A 74 -16.33 7.62 11.05
CA ASP A 74 -15.87 8.84 10.39
C ASP A 74 -15.66 8.64 8.87
N SER A 75 -15.34 7.43 8.43
CA SER A 75 -15.23 7.11 7.02
C SER A 75 -16.60 7.16 6.34
N ALA A 76 -17.63 6.56 6.93
CA ALA A 76 -18.99 6.61 6.40
C ALA A 76 -19.49 8.07 6.31
N LYS A 77 -19.29 8.87 7.36
CA LYS A 77 -19.63 10.30 7.35
C LYS A 77 -18.93 11.06 6.24
N ARG A 78 -17.61 10.83 6.05
CA ARG A 78 -16.81 11.50 5.03
C ARG A 78 -17.36 11.29 3.62
N TYR A 79 -17.86 10.11 3.35
CA TYR A 79 -18.39 9.72 2.05
C TYR A 79 -19.92 9.83 1.94
N GLY A 80 -20.59 10.35 2.99
CA GLY A 80 -22.05 10.47 3.00
C GLY A 80 -22.79 9.15 2.94
N MET A 81 -22.18 8.08 3.44
CA MET A 81 -22.73 6.73 3.43
C MET A 81 -23.44 6.42 4.75
N PRO A 82 -24.54 5.61 4.72
CA PRO A 82 -25.19 5.16 5.94
C PRO A 82 -24.23 4.24 6.73
N GLU A 83 -24.32 4.30 8.06
CA GLU A 83 -23.63 3.36 8.93
C GLU A 83 -24.17 1.93 8.69
N PRO A 84 -23.31 0.94 8.39
CA PRO A 84 -23.77 -0.42 8.14
C PRO A 84 -24.31 -1.06 9.43
N SER A 85 -25.40 -1.82 9.31
CA SER A 85 -26.03 -2.53 10.44
C SER A 85 -25.17 -3.68 10.98
N ASP A 86 -24.43 -4.37 10.10
CA ASP A 86 -23.42 -5.36 10.48
C ASP A 86 -22.04 -4.82 10.06
N LEU A 87 -21.19 -4.58 11.05
CA LEU A 87 -19.86 -4.00 10.86
C LEU A 87 -18.80 -5.05 10.47
N ARG A 88 -19.14 -6.34 10.51
CA ARG A 88 -18.23 -7.39 10.07
C ARG A 88 -18.08 -7.36 8.56
N GLU A 89 -16.88 -7.57 8.10
CA GLU A 89 -16.54 -7.59 6.68
C GLU A 89 -16.21 -8.99 6.22
N ALA A 90 -16.52 -9.28 4.96
CA ALA A 90 -16.30 -10.57 4.36
C ALA A 90 -14.98 -10.66 3.62
N ALA A 91 -14.36 -11.83 3.66
CA ALA A 91 -13.45 -12.30 2.63
C ALA A 91 -14.24 -13.26 1.72
N TRP A 92 -14.31 -12.95 0.44
CA TRP A 92 -15.00 -13.76 -0.57
C TRP A 92 -14.00 -14.53 -1.42
N LEU A 93 -14.13 -15.84 -1.48
CA LEU A 93 -13.44 -16.64 -2.48
C LEU A 93 -14.34 -16.77 -3.70
N VAL A 94 -13.84 -16.37 -4.86
CA VAL A 94 -14.54 -16.53 -6.14
C VAL A 94 -13.68 -17.36 -7.11
N ASP A 95 -14.31 -18.05 -8.05
CA ASP A 95 -13.58 -18.66 -9.18
C ASP A 95 -13.16 -17.56 -10.19
N TRP A 96 -12.40 -17.95 -11.21
CA TRP A 96 -11.88 -17.02 -12.22
C TRP A 96 -12.94 -16.49 -13.19
N ASN A 97 -14.21 -16.88 -13.02
CA ASN A 97 -15.38 -16.31 -13.69
C ASN A 97 -16.21 -15.39 -12.78
N GLY A 98 -15.76 -15.20 -11.53
CA GLY A 98 -16.45 -14.36 -10.54
C GLY A 98 -17.56 -15.07 -9.77
N LYS A 99 -17.71 -16.41 -9.91
CA LYS A 99 -18.69 -17.16 -9.14
C LYS A 99 -18.23 -17.29 -7.70
N LEU A 100 -19.06 -16.88 -6.75
CA LEU A 100 -18.79 -17.01 -5.32
C LEU A 100 -18.72 -18.49 -4.92
N LEU A 101 -17.57 -18.90 -4.37
CA LEU A 101 -17.32 -20.25 -3.86
C LEU A 101 -17.46 -20.32 -2.33
N LYS A 102 -16.98 -19.28 -1.62
CA LYS A 102 -16.97 -19.24 -0.17
C LYS A 102 -17.03 -17.81 0.36
N THR A 103 -17.66 -17.66 1.51
CA THR A 103 -17.65 -16.42 2.30
C THR A 103 -17.10 -16.72 3.68
N VAL A 104 -16.08 -15.97 4.11
CA VAL A 104 -15.56 -15.98 5.48
C VAL A 104 -15.89 -14.62 6.08
N MET A 105 -16.72 -14.60 7.12
CA MET A 105 -17.03 -13.38 7.86
C MET A 105 -15.92 -13.11 8.86
N THR A 106 -15.48 -11.86 8.93
CA THR A 106 -14.35 -11.45 9.78
C THR A 106 -14.76 -10.34 10.73
N ASN A 107 -13.97 -10.10 11.77
CA ASN A 107 -14.13 -8.94 12.66
C ASN A 107 -13.39 -7.69 12.16
N CYS A 108 -12.73 -7.77 11.02
CA CYS A 108 -12.13 -6.61 10.38
C CYS A 108 -13.19 -5.58 10.05
N ARG A 109 -12.84 -4.31 10.16
CA ARG A 109 -13.70 -3.17 9.81
C ARG A 109 -12.89 -2.18 8.98
N ASN A 110 -13.54 -1.59 7.99
CA ASN A 110 -12.87 -0.69 7.04
C ASN A 110 -11.63 -1.38 6.42
N CYS A 111 -11.83 -2.63 6.00
CA CYS A 111 -10.80 -3.42 5.37
C CYS A 111 -10.32 -2.73 4.10
N SER A 112 -9.01 -2.64 3.95
CA SER A 112 -8.40 -1.95 2.83
C SER A 112 -7.50 -2.86 1.99
N GLY A 113 -7.22 -4.06 2.46
CA GLY A 113 -6.42 -5.03 1.74
C GLY A 113 -6.41 -6.38 2.44
N MET A 114 -5.88 -7.38 1.77
CA MET A 114 -5.80 -8.72 2.34
C MET A 114 -4.65 -9.52 1.77
N ALA A 115 -4.31 -10.61 2.46
CA ALA A 115 -3.48 -11.69 1.95
C ALA A 115 -4.11 -13.03 2.28
N TYR A 116 -3.75 -14.08 1.54
CA TYR A 116 -4.09 -15.46 1.84
C TYR A 116 -2.81 -16.28 1.98
N GLY A 117 -2.64 -16.94 3.10
CA GLY A 117 -1.49 -17.78 3.34
C GLY A 117 -1.55 -18.53 4.66
N ASP A 118 -0.87 -19.67 4.72
CA ASP A 118 -0.85 -20.58 5.88
C ASP A 118 -2.27 -20.99 6.33
N GLY A 119 -3.19 -21.18 5.36
CA GLY A 119 -4.58 -21.57 5.63
C GLY A 119 -5.45 -20.49 6.26
N HIS A 120 -5.02 -19.23 6.23
CA HIS A 120 -5.72 -18.08 6.82
C HIS A 120 -5.92 -16.95 5.82
N VAL A 121 -6.96 -16.15 6.02
CA VAL A 121 -7.06 -14.80 5.45
C VAL A 121 -6.49 -13.79 6.45
N TRP A 122 -5.72 -12.85 5.93
CA TRP A 122 -5.09 -11.75 6.66
C TRP A 122 -5.69 -10.45 6.17
N MET A 123 -6.56 -9.82 6.97
CA MET A 123 -7.33 -8.65 6.59
C MET A 123 -6.69 -7.39 7.16
N MET A 124 -6.47 -6.37 6.34
CA MET A 124 -5.83 -5.12 6.74
C MET A 124 -6.86 -4.02 6.96
N ALA A 125 -6.86 -3.45 8.16
CA ALA A 125 -7.72 -2.34 8.52
C ALA A 125 -6.94 -1.02 8.56
N ASN A 126 -7.37 -0.03 7.78
CA ASN A 126 -6.80 1.31 7.78
C ASN A 126 -7.52 2.29 8.71
N GLN A 127 -8.68 1.91 9.23
CA GLN A 127 -9.47 2.65 10.22
C GLN A 127 -9.66 1.82 11.48
N SER A 128 -10.11 2.46 12.56
CA SER A 128 -10.30 1.79 13.85
C SER A 128 -11.34 0.67 13.80
N PRO A 129 -11.03 -0.50 14.39
CA PRO A 129 -9.77 -0.90 14.99
C PRO A 129 -8.71 -1.23 13.92
N GLN A 130 -7.65 -0.41 13.89
CA GLN A 130 -6.57 -0.54 12.92
C GLN A 130 -5.71 -1.79 13.17
N GLY A 131 -5.11 -2.32 12.11
CA GLY A 131 -4.16 -3.42 12.21
C GLY A 131 -4.44 -4.56 11.24
N CYS A 132 -3.88 -5.71 11.56
CA CYS A 132 -4.01 -6.94 10.81
C CYS A 132 -4.86 -7.96 11.59
N PHE A 133 -5.89 -8.47 10.97
CA PHE A 133 -6.75 -9.53 11.49
C PHE A 133 -6.40 -10.85 10.79
N GLN A 134 -5.92 -11.81 11.55
CA GLN A 134 -5.74 -13.18 11.07
C GLN A 134 -7.01 -13.99 11.38
N VAL A 135 -7.60 -14.60 10.37
CA VAL A 135 -8.87 -15.29 10.48
C VAL A 135 -8.78 -16.66 9.79
N ASP A 136 -9.26 -17.70 10.45
CA ASP A 136 -9.33 -19.05 9.87
C ASP A 136 -10.46 -19.17 8.82
N MET A 137 -10.51 -20.29 8.15
CA MET A 137 -11.50 -20.56 7.10
C MET A 137 -12.94 -20.76 7.62
N ASN A 138 -13.14 -20.75 8.94
CA ASN A 138 -14.46 -20.81 9.59
C ASN A 138 -14.93 -19.43 10.12
N GLY A 139 -14.09 -18.39 9.96
CA GLY A 139 -14.36 -17.04 10.43
C GLY A 139 -13.92 -16.79 11.88
N ASN A 140 -13.17 -17.71 12.51
CA ASN A 140 -12.64 -17.48 13.84
C ASN A 140 -11.43 -16.57 13.77
N GLN A 141 -11.44 -15.48 14.53
CA GLN A 141 -10.29 -14.61 14.66
C GLN A 141 -9.20 -15.30 15.47
N ILE A 142 -8.06 -15.54 14.84
CA ILE A 142 -6.88 -16.12 15.47
C ILE A 142 -6.06 -15.05 16.18
N SER A 143 -5.88 -13.90 15.52
CA SER A 143 -5.16 -12.78 16.10
C SER A 143 -5.65 -11.43 15.52
N HIS A 144 -5.43 -10.38 16.31
CA HIS A 144 -5.48 -8.99 15.84
C HIS A 144 -4.22 -8.29 16.34
N ARG A 145 -3.44 -7.76 15.42
CA ARG A 145 -2.13 -7.18 15.73
C ARG A 145 -1.99 -5.82 15.08
N GLN A 146 -1.36 -4.90 15.78
CA GLN A 146 -0.98 -3.62 15.21
C GLN A 146 0.06 -3.80 14.11
N ILE A 147 0.01 -2.94 13.09
CA ILE A 147 1.02 -2.95 12.04
C ILE A 147 2.37 -2.57 12.67
N PRO A 148 3.46 -3.34 12.39
CA PRO A 148 4.77 -2.98 12.91
C PRO A 148 5.20 -1.57 12.49
N LEU A 149 5.87 -0.87 13.38
CA LEU A 149 6.30 0.53 13.17
C LEU A 149 5.15 1.52 12.96
N ALA A 150 3.91 1.11 13.25
CA ALA A 150 2.75 1.99 13.17
C ALA A 150 2.89 3.18 14.13
N MET A 151 2.38 4.32 13.69
CA MET A 151 2.35 5.55 14.49
C MET A 151 0.95 5.78 15.05
N PRO A 152 0.82 6.38 16.25
CA PRO A 152 -0.49 6.74 16.79
C PRO A 152 -1.25 7.73 15.91
N GLY A 153 -2.57 7.69 15.97
CA GLY A 153 -3.46 8.66 15.34
C GLY A 153 -4.10 8.17 14.05
N GLN A 154 -4.88 9.03 13.42
CA GLN A 154 -5.61 8.74 12.19
C GLN A 154 -4.62 8.33 11.08
N ASP A 155 -4.93 7.25 10.37
CA ASP A 155 -4.08 6.60 9.37
C ASP A 155 -2.72 6.10 9.92
N GLY A 156 -2.45 6.27 11.21
CA GLY A 156 -1.14 5.99 11.80
C GLY A 156 -0.87 4.52 12.05
N GLY A 157 -1.89 3.81 12.51
CA GLY A 157 -1.82 2.37 12.81
C GLY A 157 -2.27 1.47 11.67
N GLY A 158 -2.62 2.04 10.49
CA GLY A 158 -3.22 1.32 9.39
C GLY A 158 -2.24 0.78 8.36
N SER A 159 -2.70 -0.26 7.68
CA SER A 159 -2.14 -0.75 6.43
C SER A 159 -3.22 -0.69 5.38
N HIS A 160 -2.82 -0.52 4.12
CA HIS A 160 -3.79 -0.59 3.04
C HIS A 160 -3.73 -1.92 2.30
N GLY A 161 -2.59 -2.56 2.19
CA GLY A 161 -2.46 -3.80 1.47
C GLY A 161 -1.53 -4.81 2.13
N ALA A 162 -1.66 -6.06 1.73
CA ALA A 162 -0.77 -7.13 2.15
C ALA A 162 -0.64 -8.22 1.10
N GLN A 163 0.50 -8.92 1.11
CA GLN A 163 0.78 -10.08 0.28
C GLN A 163 1.46 -11.18 1.09
N TRP A 164 1.01 -12.42 0.92
CA TRP A 164 1.69 -13.57 1.47
C TRP A 164 2.68 -14.14 0.48
N ARG A 165 3.94 -14.22 0.88
CA ARG A 165 5.00 -14.78 0.04
C ARG A 165 6.07 -15.47 0.85
N ASP A 166 6.44 -16.68 0.47
CA ASP A 166 7.54 -17.46 1.06
C ASP A 166 7.43 -17.59 2.60
N GLY A 167 6.19 -17.81 3.10
CA GLY A 167 5.92 -17.94 4.54
C GLY A 167 6.00 -16.63 5.33
N LYS A 168 6.03 -15.50 4.66
CA LYS A 168 6.10 -14.15 5.24
C LYS A 168 4.92 -13.28 4.78
N LEU A 169 4.55 -12.33 5.61
CA LEU A 169 3.54 -11.34 5.29
C LEU A 169 4.23 -10.03 4.87
N TRP A 170 3.95 -9.58 3.65
CA TRP A 170 4.33 -8.26 3.21
C TRP A 170 3.17 -7.29 3.46
N ILE A 171 3.48 -6.08 3.92
CA ILE A 171 2.49 -5.10 4.35
C ILE A 171 2.83 -3.73 3.79
N ALA A 172 1.87 -3.07 3.15
CA ALA A 172 1.95 -1.67 2.79
C ALA A 172 1.53 -0.80 3.98
N ALA A 173 2.48 -0.43 4.83
CA ALA A 173 2.24 0.37 6.03
C ALA A 173 2.08 1.86 5.67
N LEU A 174 0.92 2.45 5.98
CA LEU A 174 0.51 3.75 5.46
C LEU A 174 1.35 4.92 5.98
N ARG A 175 1.42 5.08 7.30
CA ARG A 175 2.03 6.28 7.86
C ARG A 175 3.55 6.27 7.91
N PRO A 176 4.19 5.16 8.27
CA PRO A 176 5.64 5.07 8.12
C PRO A 176 6.07 5.10 6.66
N LYS A 177 5.11 4.93 5.70
CA LYS A 177 5.38 4.83 4.26
C LYS A 177 6.45 3.78 3.97
N LEU A 178 6.17 2.56 4.44
CA LEU A 178 7.06 1.43 4.31
C LEU A 178 6.34 0.22 3.70
N LEU A 179 7.06 -0.53 2.88
CA LEU A 179 6.73 -1.90 2.54
C LEU A 179 7.51 -2.79 3.50
N LEU A 180 6.81 -3.52 4.35
CA LEU A 180 7.40 -4.32 5.41
C LEU A 180 7.27 -5.80 5.07
N ARG A 181 8.37 -6.57 5.17
CA ARG A 181 8.29 -8.03 5.26
C ARG A 181 8.30 -8.41 6.73
N VAL A 182 7.24 -9.09 7.17
CA VAL A 182 7.01 -9.43 8.58
C VAL A 182 6.96 -10.93 8.76
N ASP A 183 7.64 -11.43 9.78
CA ASP A 183 7.48 -12.81 10.22
C ASP A 183 6.13 -12.96 10.93
N PRO A 184 5.20 -13.81 10.44
CA PRO A 184 3.84 -13.90 10.99
C PRO A 184 3.80 -14.51 12.39
N LYS A 185 4.84 -15.23 12.83
CA LYS A 185 4.92 -15.84 14.16
C LYS A 185 5.41 -14.86 15.21
N THR A 186 6.53 -14.20 14.95
CA THR A 186 7.15 -13.24 15.88
C THR A 186 6.59 -11.83 15.74
N TRP A 187 5.95 -11.52 14.61
CA TRP A 187 5.44 -10.20 14.22
C TRP A 187 6.53 -9.13 14.11
N MET A 188 7.77 -9.57 13.89
CA MET A 188 8.91 -8.68 13.71
C MET A 188 9.13 -8.38 12.23
N PRO A 189 9.37 -7.12 11.86
CA PRO A 189 9.76 -6.76 10.51
C PRO A 189 11.19 -7.22 10.25
N GLU A 190 11.39 -7.93 9.15
CA GLU A 190 12.70 -8.42 8.69
C GLU A 190 13.28 -7.53 7.58
N VAL A 191 12.40 -6.89 6.81
CA VAL A 191 12.75 -5.97 5.73
C VAL A 191 11.84 -4.76 5.80
N ALA A 192 12.40 -3.59 5.55
CA ALA A 192 11.66 -2.34 5.39
C ALA A 192 12.18 -1.60 4.14
N ILE A 193 11.29 -1.37 3.18
CA ILE A 193 11.56 -0.62 1.96
C ILE A 193 10.74 0.67 2.01
N ALA A 194 11.35 1.82 1.72
CA ALA A 194 10.63 3.07 1.65
C ALA A 194 9.59 3.03 0.51
N ALA A 195 8.32 3.25 0.83
CA ALA A 195 7.26 3.39 -0.16
C ALA A 195 7.37 4.78 -0.80
N ILE A 196 8.01 4.85 -1.96
CA ILE A 196 8.21 6.09 -2.72
C ILE A 196 7.06 6.24 -3.70
N ASN A 197 6.23 7.24 -3.47
CA ASN A 197 5.07 7.55 -4.27
C ASN A 197 5.27 8.88 -4.99
N SER A 198 4.61 9.06 -6.14
CA SER A 198 4.54 10.36 -6.79
C SER A 198 3.85 11.39 -5.89
N PRO A 199 4.25 12.68 -5.90
CA PRO A 199 3.64 13.71 -5.05
C PRO A 199 2.13 13.88 -5.25
N ASP A 200 1.63 13.61 -6.44
CA ASP A 200 0.20 13.65 -6.77
C ASP A 200 -0.54 12.35 -6.43
N LYS A 201 0.18 11.29 -6.03
CA LYS A 201 -0.32 9.97 -5.64
C LYS A 201 0.34 9.53 -4.34
N PRO A 202 0.17 10.28 -3.22
CA PRO A 202 0.96 10.09 -2.00
C PRO A 202 0.58 8.87 -1.18
N ARG A 203 -0.52 8.18 -1.50
CA ARG A 203 -1.04 7.05 -0.74
C ARG A 203 -0.65 5.72 -1.38
N SER A 204 -0.07 4.83 -0.59
CA SER A 204 0.11 3.43 -0.96
C SER A 204 -1.21 2.68 -0.75
N HIS A 205 -1.55 1.80 -1.70
CA HIS A 205 -2.67 0.88 -1.57
C HIS A 205 -2.14 -0.55 -1.39
N ASP A 206 -2.30 -1.42 -2.37
CA ASP A 206 -1.89 -2.81 -2.26
C ASP A 206 -0.60 -3.10 -3.02
N LEU A 207 0.02 -4.23 -2.72
CA LEU A 207 1.27 -4.66 -3.32
C LEU A 207 1.22 -6.13 -3.74
N THR A 208 1.96 -6.45 -4.79
CA THR A 208 2.16 -7.83 -5.25
C THR A 208 3.56 -8.00 -5.85
N PHE A 209 3.88 -9.22 -6.27
CA PHE A 209 5.16 -9.58 -6.86
C PHE A 209 4.98 -10.18 -8.25
N ASP A 210 5.80 -9.75 -9.20
CA ASP A 210 5.87 -10.41 -10.50
C ASP A 210 6.78 -11.65 -10.45
N ALA A 211 6.88 -12.33 -11.59
CA ALA A 211 7.66 -13.56 -11.73
C ALA A 211 9.18 -13.36 -11.49
N ASN A 212 9.69 -12.15 -11.66
CA ASN A 212 11.08 -11.81 -11.39
C ASN A 212 11.33 -11.53 -9.89
N GLY A 213 10.26 -11.44 -9.10
CA GLY A 213 10.29 -11.05 -7.70
C GLY A 213 10.30 -9.55 -7.48
N ASP A 214 10.08 -8.74 -8.53
CA ASP A 214 9.92 -7.31 -8.39
C ASP A 214 8.58 -6.98 -7.74
N ILE A 215 8.58 -5.93 -6.90
CA ILE A 215 7.39 -5.51 -6.17
C ILE A 215 6.62 -4.47 -6.99
N TRP A 216 5.33 -4.70 -7.15
CA TRP A 216 4.39 -3.73 -7.71
C TRP A 216 3.53 -3.16 -6.60
N LEU A 217 3.43 -1.85 -6.51
CA LEU A 217 2.64 -1.12 -5.52
C LEU A 217 1.63 -0.24 -6.23
N VAL A 218 0.36 -0.42 -5.94
CA VAL A 218 -0.68 0.54 -6.33
C VAL A 218 -0.54 1.78 -5.48
N THR A 219 -0.57 2.92 -6.12
CA THR A 219 -0.54 4.23 -5.47
C THR A 219 -1.76 5.05 -5.88
N GLY A 220 -2.22 5.88 -4.99
CA GLY A 220 -3.37 6.71 -5.24
C GLY A 220 -3.25 8.05 -4.55
N ASN A 221 -4.25 8.87 -4.75
CA ASN A 221 -4.35 10.17 -4.14
C ASN A 221 -4.87 10.06 -2.69
N ASP A 222 -4.63 11.04 -1.84
CA ASP A 222 -5.30 11.15 -0.55
C ASP A 222 -6.75 11.60 -0.77
N SER A 223 -7.70 10.81 -0.28
CA SER A 223 -9.14 11.03 -0.42
C SER A 223 -9.65 12.42 -0.02
N ARG A 224 -8.87 13.18 0.74
CA ARG A 224 -9.22 14.56 1.14
C ARG A 224 -9.05 15.60 0.04
N ASN A 225 -8.26 15.29 -0.98
CA ASN A 225 -7.89 16.22 -2.04
C ASN A 225 -8.30 15.74 -3.45
N TYR A 226 -9.10 14.69 -3.53
CA TYR A 226 -9.57 14.17 -4.81
C TYR A 226 -10.50 15.16 -5.50
N LYS A 227 -10.05 15.74 -6.56
CA LYS A 227 -10.91 16.31 -7.61
C LYS A 227 -11.08 15.33 -8.77
N GLU A 228 -10.13 14.44 -8.97
CA GLU A 228 -10.13 13.38 -9.97
C GLU A 228 -9.31 12.22 -9.41
N GLY A 229 -9.78 10.99 -9.58
CA GLY A 229 -8.99 9.81 -9.25
C GLY A 229 -7.71 9.79 -10.09
N LYS A 230 -6.57 9.65 -9.43
CA LYS A 230 -5.27 9.56 -10.09
C LYS A 230 -4.51 8.34 -9.58
N PRO A 231 -4.93 7.14 -9.97
CA PRO A 231 -4.19 5.95 -9.61
C PRO A 231 -2.85 5.90 -10.34
N GLY A 232 -1.91 5.16 -9.76
CA GLY A 232 -0.62 4.88 -10.36
C GLY A 232 -0.06 3.56 -9.87
N LEU A 233 1.04 3.15 -10.47
CA LEU A 233 1.83 2.00 -10.05
C LEU A 233 3.27 2.43 -9.86
N THR A 234 3.88 1.94 -8.77
CA THR A 234 5.32 2.02 -8.57
C THR A 234 5.90 0.61 -8.57
N LYS A 235 6.93 0.38 -9.36
CA LYS A 235 7.65 -0.89 -9.43
C LYS A 235 8.98 -0.76 -8.73
N TYR A 236 9.31 -1.73 -7.89
CA TYR A 236 10.58 -1.82 -7.16
C TYR A 236 11.33 -3.07 -7.57
N ASP A 237 12.64 -2.96 -7.71
CA ASP A 237 13.53 -4.11 -7.75
C ASP A 237 13.42 -4.88 -6.44
N GLY A 238 13.01 -6.14 -6.52
CA GLY A 238 12.71 -6.97 -5.35
C GLY A 238 13.93 -7.34 -4.49
N LYS A 239 15.14 -7.17 -5.02
CA LYS A 239 16.40 -7.46 -4.31
C LYS A 239 16.94 -6.23 -3.58
N THR A 240 16.87 -5.09 -4.22
CA THR A 240 17.48 -3.83 -3.73
C THR A 240 16.47 -2.89 -3.08
N GLY A 241 15.17 -3.06 -3.35
CA GLY A 241 14.13 -2.14 -2.94
C GLY A 241 14.16 -0.79 -3.67
N GLN A 242 14.96 -0.65 -4.72
CA GLN A 242 15.02 0.58 -5.51
C GLN A 242 13.83 0.68 -6.46
N VAL A 243 13.31 1.90 -6.65
CA VAL A 243 12.28 2.15 -7.67
C VAL A 243 12.89 1.99 -9.05
N ILE A 244 12.28 1.13 -9.87
CA ILE A 244 12.68 0.85 -11.25
C ILE A 244 11.59 1.20 -12.27
N GLY A 245 10.36 1.51 -11.82
CA GLY A 245 9.26 1.94 -12.69
C GLY A 245 8.22 2.77 -11.97
N MET A 246 7.61 3.72 -12.69
CA MET A 246 6.45 4.50 -12.27
C MET A 246 5.50 4.66 -13.45
N TYR A 247 4.23 4.30 -13.25
CA TYR A 247 3.24 4.25 -14.30
C TYR A 247 1.98 5.01 -13.90
N ASP A 248 1.41 5.72 -14.86
CA ASP A 248 0.10 6.37 -14.73
C ASP A 248 -0.97 5.56 -15.44
N PHE A 249 -2.24 5.85 -15.16
CA PHE A 249 -3.36 5.21 -15.85
C PHE A 249 -4.00 6.17 -16.87
N LEU A 250 -4.45 5.60 -18.00
CA LEU A 250 -5.26 6.34 -18.96
C LEU A 250 -6.59 6.78 -18.34
N PRO A 251 -7.14 7.93 -18.76
CA PRO A 251 -8.50 8.33 -18.39
C PRO A 251 -9.50 7.20 -18.71
N GLY A 252 -10.47 7.00 -17.79
CA GLY A 252 -11.45 5.93 -17.92
C GLY A 252 -11.00 4.56 -17.40
N SER A 253 -9.77 4.46 -16.89
CA SER A 253 -9.32 3.27 -16.17
C SER A 253 -9.98 3.18 -14.78
N ALA A 254 -9.90 1.98 -14.17
CA ALA A 254 -10.32 1.73 -12.80
C ALA A 254 -9.56 2.59 -11.79
N ASP A 255 -10.07 2.66 -10.56
CA ASP A 255 -9.34 3.07 -9.36
C ASP A 255 -8.82 1.82 -8.64
N PRO A 256 -7.62 1.32 -8.99
CA PRO A 256 -7.10 0.07 -8.47
C PRO A 256 -6.79 0.19 -6.97
N HIS A 257 -7.24 -0.79 -6.19
CA HIS A 257 -6.98 -0.88 -4.76
C HIS A 257 -6.26 -2.18 -4.39
N GLY A 258 -6.94 -3.34 -4.44
CA GLY A 258 -6.29 -4.63 -4.32
C GLY A 258 -5.39 -4.91 -5.52
N LEU A 259 -4.30 -5.63 -5.33
CA LEU A 259 -3.35 -5.93 -6.41
C LEU A 259 -2.83 -7.36 -6.29
N GLU A 260 -2.89 -8.08 -7.40
CA GLU A 260 -2.32 -9.42 -7.51
C GLU A 260 -1.66 -9.67 -8.86
N PHE A 261 -0.72 -10.60 -8.89
CA PHE A 261 -0.09 -11.07 -10.11
C PHE A 261 -0.42 -12.54 -10.32
N HIS A 262 -1.20 -12.86 -11.35
CA HIS A 262 -1.63 -14.22 -11.63
C HIS A 262 -1.42 -14.57 -13.09
N ASN A 263 -0.75 -15.71 -13.36
CA ASN A 263 -0.48 -16.22 -14.72
C ASN A 263 0.10 -15.15 -15.67
N GLY A 264 1.07 -14.37 -15.20
CA GLY A 264 1.70 -13.31 -15.98
C GLY A 264 0.84 -12.05 -16.17
N THR A 265 -0.32 -11.98 -15.53
CA THR A 265 -1.26 -10.86 -15.63
C THR A 265 -1.35 -10.11 -14.29
N LEU A 266 -1.20 -8.80 -14.31
CA LEU A 266 -1.46 -7.94 -13.17
C LEU A 266 -2.97 -7.69 -13.09
N ILE A 267 -3.58 -8.04 -11.96
CA ILE A 267 -5.02 -7.88 -11.70
C ILE A 267 -5.26 -6.98 -10.49
N SER A 268 -6.39 -6.32 -10.48
CA SER A 268 -6.79 -5.42 -9.39
C SER A 268 -8.29 -5.48 -9.18
N CYS A 269 -8.76 -4.89 -8.09
CA CYS A 269 -10.16 -4.58 -7.88
C CYS A 269 -10.36 -3.08 -7.71
N ASP A 270 -11.53 -2.61 -8.14
CA ASP A 270 -11.93 -1.22 -8.04
C ASP A 270 -12.92 -1.05 -6.88
N ALA A 271 -12.51 -0.33 -5.85
CA ALA A 271 -13.35 -0.08 -4.67
C ALA A 271 -14.52 0.88 -4.97
N GLY A 272 -14.35 1.80 -5.91
CA GLY A 272 -15.41 2.67 -6.42
C GLY A 272 -15.96 3.72 -5.47
N ILE A 273 -15.32 3.94 -4.32
CA ILE A 273 -15.90 4.75 -3.23
C ILE A 273 -15.35 6.18 -3.16
N HIS A 274 -14.50 6.58 -4.07
CA HIS A 274 -13.78 7.84 -3.95
C HIS A 274 -14.56 9.04 -4.49
N PRO A 275 -14.78 10.09 -3.71
CA PRO A 275 -15.57 11.26 -4.12
C PRO A 275 -14.91 12.10 -5.22
N GLY A 276 -13.68 11.76 -5.61
CA GLY A 276 -12.97 12.43 -6.69
C GLY A 276 -13.32 11.96 -8.09
N TRP A 277 -14.12 10.90 -8.22
CA TRP A 277 -14.58 10.40 -9.51
C TRP A 277 -15.88 11.08 -9.92
N PRO A 278 -16.13 11.30 -11.22
CA PRO A 278 -17.40 11.78 -11.70
C PRO A 278 -18.54 10.90 -11.15
N ASN A 279 -19.55 11.49 -10.54
CA ASN A 279 -20.67 10.81 -9.89
C ASN A 279 -20.32 10.02 -8.60
N GLY A 280 -19.15 10.21 -8.01
CA GLY A 280 -18.75 9.55 -6.77
C GLY A 280 -18.29 8.09 -6.92
N ASP A 281 -18.34 7.52 -8.12
CA ASP A 281 -17.91 6.17 -8.43
C ASP A 281 -16.84 6.17 -9.51
N SER A 282 -15.87 5.27 -9.42
CA SER A 282 -14.91 5.07 -10.49
C SER A 282 -15.57 4.37 -11.70
N PRO A 283 -14.97 4.46 -12.89
CA PRO A 283 -15.53 3.85 -14.10
C PRO A 283 -15.76 2.34 -14.01
N HIS A 284 -15.03 1.65 -13.13
CA HIS A 284 -15.07 0.20 -12.99
C HIS A 284 -15.46 -0.26 -11.57
N ALA A 285 -16.18 0.58 -10.83
CA ALA A 285 -16.64 0.27 -9.48
C ALA A 285 -17.27 -1.13 -9.37
N GLY A 286 -16.78 -1.94 -8.43
CA GLY A 286 -17.23 -3.31 -8.19
C GLY A 286 -16.80 -4.33 -9.25
N TRP A 287 -15.76 -4.03 -10.04
CA TRP A 287 -15.17 -4.99 -10.97
C TRP A 287 -13.77 -5.42 -10.52
N VAL A 288 -13.46 -6.68 -10.77
CA VAL A 288 -12.08 -7.14 -10.88
C VAL A 288 -11.63 -6.84 -12.31
N VAL A 289 -10.43 -6.27 -12.43
CA VAL A 289 -9.89 -5.77 -13.69
C VAL A 289 -8.49 -6.34 -13.95
N LYS A 290 -8.14 -6.48 -15.21
CA LYS A 290 -6.77 -6.67 -15.66
C LYS A 290 -6.12 -5.30 -15.83
N ILE A 291 -4.84 -5.19 -15.47
CA ILE A 291 -3.99 -4.04 -15.72
C ILE A 291 -2.97 -4.43 -16.79
N GLU A 292 -2.83 -3.60 -17.83
CA GLU A 292 -1.91 -3.84 -18.94
C GLU A 292 -1.34 -2.53 -19.49
N PRO A 293 -0.18 -2.54 -20.15
CA PRO A 293 0.32 -1.38 -20.87
C PRO A 293 -0.72 -0.83 -21.84
N ALA A 294 -0.76 0.49 -21.97
CA ALA A 294 -1.71 1.19 -22.84
C ALA A 294 -1.21 1.27 -24.28
#